data_cdc4fd3f5d82a3d42c21e575e639c78e
#
_entry.id   cdc4fd3f5d82a3d42c21e575e639c78e
#
_cell.length_a   1.000
_cell.length_b   1.000
_cell.length_c   1.000
_cell.angle_alpha   90.00
_cell.angle_beta   90.00
_cell.angle_gamma   90.00
#
_symmetry.space_group_name_H-M   'P 1'
#
loop_
_entity.id
_entity.type
_entity.pdbx_description
1 polymer ?
#
loop_
_entity_poly.entity_id
_entity_poly.type
_entity_poly.pdbx_seq_one_letter_code
_entity_poly.pdbx_strand_id
1 'polypeptide(L)'
;IQKMVKDAEEHAEEDKKKRELIDARNQGEALVHSTTKHLGEYGDKVSPTEKAEIEGALEALKTALGTEDVEAIKGKTNDLAQAAMKPGEAMYKAQQ
;
A
#
# COMPACT_ATOMS: atom_id res chain seq x y z
N ILE A 1 40.02 10.82 -5.72
CA ILE A 1 39.38 9.74 -6.49
C ILE A 1 38.34 9.04 -5.66
N GLN A 2 38.66 8.67 -4.40
CA GLN A 2 37.70 8.02 -3.51
C GLN A 2 36.52 8.91 -3.15
N LYS A 3 36.75 10.22 -3.03
CA LYS A 3 35.67 11.19 -2.76
C LYS A 3 34.67 11.26 -3.91
N MET A 4 35.15 11.17 -5.15
CA MET A 4 34.27 11.19 -6.32
C MET A 4 33.38 9.95 -6.37
N VAL A 5 33.92 8.81 -6.01
CA VAL A 5 33.17 7.55 -5.97
C VAL A 5 32.09 7.61 -4.88
N LYS A 6 32.41 8.15 -3.71
CA LYS A 6 31.44 8.33 -2.63
C LYS A 6 30.33 9.28 -3.02
N ASP A 7 30.66 10.40 -3.65
CA ASP A 7 29.65 11.37 -4.10
C ASP A 7 28.71 10.75 -5.13
N ALA A 8 29.23 9.95 -6.06
CA ALA A 8 28.44 9.26 -7.04
C ALA A 8 27.51 8.22 -6.38
N GLU A 9 28.00 7.51 -5.37
CA GLU A 9 27.19 6.55 -4.63
C GLU A 9 26.08 7.25 -3.84
N GLU A 10 26.37 8.37 -3.19
CA GLU A 10 25.37 9.14 -2.46
C GLU A 10 24.27 9.67 -3.37
N HIS A 11 24.63 10.18 -4.55
CA HIS A 11 23.65 10.64 -5.53
C HIS A 11 22.83 9.50 -6.09
N ALA A 12 23.44 8.36 -6.34
CA ALA A 12 22.74 7.17 -6.80
C ALA A 12 21.72 6.67 -5.77
N GLU A 13 22.08 6.72 -4.48
CA GLU A 13 21.18 6.33 -3.40
C GLU A 13 19.99 7.28 -3.29
N GLU A 14 20.24 8.60 -3.42
CA GLU A 14 19.17 9.60 -3.38
C GLU A 14 18.18 9.42 -4.52
N ASP A 15 18.69 9.22 -5.74
CA ASP A 15 17.84 8.97 -6.91
C ASP A 15 17.06 7.69 -6.76
N LYS A 16 17.68 6.64 -6.22
CA LYS A 16 17.04 5.36 -5.98
C LYS A 16 15.93 5.50 -4.95
N LYS A 17 16.16 6.23 -3.87
CA LYS A 17 15.16 6.49 -2.84
C LYS A 17 13.98 7.27 -3.39
N LYS A 18 14.22 8.26 -4.24
CA LYS A 18 13.16 9.03 -4.88
C LYS A 18 12.30 8.16 -5.78
N ARG A 19 12.93 7.28 -6.56
CA ARG A 19 12.21 6.33 -7.41
C ARG A 19 11.38 5.36 -6.58
N GLU A 20 11.97 4.84 -5.51
CA GLU A 20 11.26 3.94 -4.60
C GLU A 20 10.04 4.64 -3.99
N LEU A 21 10.19 5.91 -3.62
CA LEU A 21 9.09 6.69 -3.06
C LEU A 21 7.97 6.87 -4.07
N ILE A 22 8.30 7.22 -5.31
CA ILE A 22 7.32 7.39 -6.38
C ILE A 22 6.62 6.06 -6.66
N ASP A 23 7.39 4.97 -6.78
CA ASP A 23 6.84 3.65 -7.03
C ASP A 23 5.92 3.20 -5.88
N ALA A 24 6.38 3.40 -4.65
CA ALA A 24 5.60 3.04 -3.46
C ALA A 24 4.30 3.85 -3.40
N ARG A 25 4.36 5.14 -3.69
CA ARG A 25 3.17 5.99 -3.74
C ARG A 25 2.21 5.53 -4.82
N ASN A 26 2.72 5.26 -6.01
CA ASN A 26 1.88 4.81 -7.12
C ASN A 26 1.17 3.50 -6.78
N GLN A 27 1.90 2.55 -6.20
CA GLN A 27 1.33 1.27 -5.78
C GLN A 27 0.29 1.48 -4.67
N GLY A 28 0.61 2.31 -3.68
CA GLY A 28 -0.30 2.60 -2.58
C GLY A 28 -1.57 3.28 -3.06
N GLU A 29 -1.45 4.27 -3.93
CA GLU A 29 -2.61 4.98 -4.49
C GLU A 29 -3.48 4.04 -5.33
N ALA A 30 -2.86 3.20 -6.15
CA ALA A 30 -3.59 2.23 -6.96
C ALA A 30 -4.37 1.27 -6.07
N LEU A 31 -3.76 0.80 -4.99
CA LEU A 31 -4.40 -0.10 -4.04
C LEU A 31 -5.54 0.60 -3.29
N VAL A 32 -5.36 1.87 -2.91
CA VAL A 32 -6.40 2.67 -2.28
C VAL A 32 -7.62 2.76 -3.19
N HIS A 33 -7.41 3.07 -4.46
CA HIS A 33 -8.49 3.17 -5.43
C HIS A 33 -9.19 1.83 -5.65
N SER A 34 -8.41 0.76 -5.84
CA SER A 34 -8.96 -0.58 -6.02
C SER A 34 -9.77 -1.02 -4.81
N THR A 35 -9.23 -0.80 -3.61
CA THR A 35 -9.88 -1.20 -2.37
C THR A 35 -11.17 -0.42 -2.15
N THR A 36 -11.15 0.90 -2.40
CA THR A 36 -12.34 1.75 -2.29
C THR A 36 -13.43 1.27 -3.24
N LYS A 37 -13.04 0.93 -4.47
CA LYS A 37 -13.98 0.41 -5.46
C LYS A 37 -14.59 -0.92 -5.02
N HIS A 38 -13.75 -1.83 -4.52
CA HIS A 38 -14.22 -3.13 -4.02
C HIS A 38 -15.16 -2.98 -2.85
N LEU A 39 -14.87 -2.07 -1.92
CA LEU A 39 -15.75 -1.79 -0.79
C LEU A 39 -17.10 -1.23 -1.25
N GLY A 40 -17.11 -0.44 -2.31
CA GLY A 40 -18.35 0.07 -2.89
C GLY A 40 -19.18 -1.00 -3.58
N GLU A 41 -18.52 -1.97 -4.23
CA GLU A 41 -19.18 -3.05 -4.95
C GLU A 41 -19.57 -4.21 -4.03
N TYR A 42 -18.69 -4.58 -3.10
CA TYR A 42 -18.84 -5.79 -2.28
C TYR A 42 -19.01 -5.49 -0.79
N GLY A 43 -19.23 -4.21 -0.44
CA GLY A 43 -19.35 -3.82 0.96
C GLY A 43 -20.46 -4.55 1.71
N ASP A 44 -21.55 -4.87 1.03
CA ASP A 44 -22.68 -5.61 1.64
C ASP A 44 -22.35 -7.07 1.86
N LYS A 45 -21.43 -7.63 1.08
CA LYS A 45 -21.03 -9.04 1.15
C LYS A 45 -19.90 -9.30 2.13
N VAL A 46 -19.20 -8.24 2.54
CA VAL A 46 -18.09 -8.32 3.48
C VAL A 46 -18.63 -8.15 4.90
N SER A 47 -18.11 -8.92 5.85
CA SER A 47 -18.52 -8.78 7.25
C SER A 47 -18.14 -7.40 7.78
N PRO A 48 -18.91 -6.85 8.74
CA PRO A 48 -18.59 -5.52 9.30
C PRO A 48 -17.18 -5.45 9.91
N THR A 49 -16.73 -6.56 10.52
CA THR A 49 -15.38 -6.62 11.10
C THR A 49 -14.31 -6.50 10.04
N GLU A 50 -14.44 -7.26 8.95
CA GLU A 50 -13.48 -7.21 7.84
C GLU A 50 -13.50 -5.86 7.15
N LYS A 51 -14.69 -5.30 6.95
CA LYS A 51 -14.84 -3.97 6.38
C LYS A 51 -14.12 -2.91 7.21
N ALA A 52 -14.30 -2.98 8.54
CA ALA A 52 -13.64 -2.05 9.46
C ALA A 52 -12.11 -2.19 9.39
N GLU A 53 -11.59 -3.42 9.30
CA GLU A 53 -10.16 -3.67 9.16
C GLU A 53 -9.61 -3.07 7.85
N ILE A 54 -10.33 -3.28 6.76
CA ILE A 54 -9.94 -2.74 5.45
C ILE A 54 -9.96 -1.21 5.47
N GLU A 55 -11.01 -0.63 6.02
CA GLU A 55 -11.12 0.83 6.13
C GLU A 55 -10.02 1.42 6.99
N GLY A 56 -9.69 0.78 8.12
CA GLY A 56 -8.60 1.20 8.99
C GLY A 56 -7.25 1.15 8.29
N ALA A 57 -6.98 0.06 7.57
CA ALA A 57 -5.76 -0.09 6.79
C ALA A 57 -5.70 0.92 5.64
N LEU A 58 -6.85 1.19 5.02
CA LEU A 58 -6.97 2.17 3.95
C LEU A 58 -6.61 3.58 4.43
N GLU A 59 -7.15 3.98 5.57
CA GLU A 59 -6.85 5.28 6.16
C GLU A 59 -5.39 5.39 6.57
N ALA A 60 -4.84 4.31 7.16
CA ALA A 60 -3.43 4.27 7.54
C ALA A 60 -2.53 4.45 6.32
N LEU A 61 -2.87 3.80 5.20
CA LEU A 61 -2.12 3.95 3.96
C LEU A 61 -2.24 5.37 3.41
N LYS A 62 -3.43 5.96 3.42
CA LYS A 62 -3.62 7.33 2.98
C LYS A 62 -2.76 8.30 3.79
N THR A 63 -2.69 8.10 5.10
CA THR A 63 -1.84 8.89 5.98
C THR A 63 -0.37 8.70 5.61
N ALA A 64 0.06 7.46 5.38
CA ALA A 64 1.43 7.15 4.99
C ALA A 64 1.79 7.79 3.64
N LEU A 65 0.84 7.82 2.70
CA LEU A 65 1.04 8.46 1.40
C LEU A 65 1.30 9.96 1.52
N GLY A 66 0.83 10.59 2.57
CA GLY A 66 1.12 11.99 2.85
C GLY A 66 2.51 12.22 3.42
N THR A 67 3.22 11.16 3.81
CA THR A 67 4.59 11.22 4.29
C THR A 67 5.56 10.87 3.17
N GLU A 68 6.84 11.12 3.40
CA GLU A 68 7.89 10.74 2.43
C GLU A 68 8.62 9.47 2.88
N ASP A 69 8.02 8.68 3.76
CA ASP A 69 8.62 7.46 4.29
C ASP A 69 8.22 6.27 3.43
N VAL A 70 9.15 5.81 2.61
CA VAL A 70 8.95 4.68 1.69
C VAL A 70 8.59 3.40 2.46
N GLU A 71 9.28 3.14 3.56
CA GLU A 71 9.04 1.94 4.35
C GLU A 71 7.64 1.93 4.96
N ALA A 72 7.19 3.08 5.47
CA ALA A 72 5.83 3.22 6.00
C ALA A 72 4.80 2.98 4.91
N ILE A 73 5.00 3.57 3.73
CA ILE A 73 4.09 3.41 2.59
C ILE A 73 4.03 1.94 2.17
N LYS A 74 5.18 1.28 2.02
CA LYS A 74 5.25 -0.13 1.63
C LYS A 74 4.58 -1.03 2.68
N GLY A 75 4.85 -0.78 3.96
CA GLY A 75 4.26 -1.54 5.05
C GLY A 75 2.75 -1.42 5.08
N LYS A 76 2.24 -0.20 4.97
CA LYS A 76 0.80 0.05 4.97
C LYS A 76 0.12 -0.48 3.70
N THR A 77 0.82 -0.40 2.56
CA THR A 77 0.33 -0.97 1.31
C THR A 77 0.17 -2.50 1.46
N ASN A 78 1.17 -3.16 2.04
CA ASN A 78 1.12 -4.58 2.28
C ASN A 78 0.00 -4.95 3.27
N ASP A 79 -0.15 -4.19 4.34
CA ASP A 79 -1.22 -4.42 5.34
C ASP A 79 -2.60 -4.30 4.68
N LEU A 80 -2.79 -3.29 3.85
CA LEU A 80 -4.06 -3.11 3.13
C LEU A 80 -4.30 -4.25 2.15
N ALA A 81 -3.26 -4.66 1.42
CA ALA A 81 -3.37 -5.77 0.48
C ALA A 81 -3.81 -7.05 1.20
N GLN A 82 -3.22 -7.35 2.36
CA GLN A 82 -3.59 -8.52 3.15
C GLN A 82 -5.03 -8.41 3.67
N ALA A 83 -5.40 -7.26 4.19
CA ALA A 83 -6.76 -7.02 4.67
C ALA A 83 -7.78 -7.17 3.53
N ALA A 84 -7.46 -6.67 2.34
CA ALA A 84 -8.34 -6.76 1.18
C ALA A 84 -8.45 -8.18 0.62
N MET A 85 -7.42 -9.00 0.83
CA MET A 85 -7.44 -10.41 0.39
C MET A 85 -8.35 -11.28 1.23
N LYS A 86 -8.50 -10.99 2.52
CA LYS A 86 -9.32 -11.79 3.43
C LYS A 86 -10.77 -11.95 2.96
N PRO A 87 -11.47 -10.86 2.58
CA PRO A 87 -12.83 -11.00 2.07
C PRO A 87 -12.89 -11.81 0.78
N GLY A 88 -11.88 -11.67 -0.10
CA GLY A 88 -11.81 -12.44 -1.33
C GLY A 88 -11.69 -13.92 -1.07
N GLU A 89 -10.89 -14.32 -0.09
CA GLU A 89 -10.73 -15.72 0.30
C GLU A 89 -12.04 -16.28 0.89
N ALA A 90 -12.70 -15.51 1.74
CA ALA A 90 -13.96 -15.91 2.32
C ALA A 90 -15.04 -16.11 1.26
N MET A 91 -15.10 -15.21 0.28
CA MET A 91 -16.03 -15.32 -0.85
C MET A 91 -15.73 -16.55 -1.71
N TYR A 92 -14.44 -16.80 -1.95
CA TYR A 92 -14.00 -17.95 -2.73
C TYR A 92 -14.37 -19.26 -2.04
N LYS A 93 -14.16 -19.34 -0.73
CA LYS A 93 -14.53 -20.52 0.06
C LYS A 93 -16.05 -20.72 0.12
N ALA A 94 -16.79 -19.63 0.18
CA ALA A 94 -18.26 -19.68 0.22
C ALA A 94 -18.85 -20.23 -1.08
N GLN A 95 -18.17 -20.02 -2.21
CA GLN A 95 -18.61 -20.52 -3.52
C GLN A 95 -18.30 -22.01 -3.72
N GLN A 96 -17.40 -22.56 -2.95
CA GLN A 96 -17.09 -23.98 -3.00
C GLN A 96 -18.00 -24.76 -2.04
#